data_97ce1b16e57f68155256a3ce19b11618
#
_entry.id   97ce1b16e57f68155256a3ce19b11618
#
_cell.length_a   1.000
_cell.length_b   1.000
_cell.length_c   1.000
_cell.angle_alpha   90.00
_cell.angle_beta   90.00
_cell.angle_gamma   90.00
#
_symmetry.space_group_name_H-M   'P 1'
#
loop_
_entity.id
_entity.type
_entity.pdbx_description
1 polymer ?
#
loop_
_entity_poly.entity_id
_entity_poly.type
_entity_poly.pdbx_seq_one_letter_code
_entity_poly.pdbx_strand_id
1 'polypeptide(L)'
;CTPIEEDEFSRKFSRRLRAAKSELGKIDPAALFESTKSKTIVYYANPKSSCLVEEDEEPPHALDIDAKNIALLISSALKSTIFSEIHVMRKTVIDGSNTTGFQRTMLVAQGGHIQVDGKEVGVQSICLEEDAGKLIKDEGNHRFFSLDRLGVPLVEIALDPVEGDPKFVKDIALTLGRLLRVTKKVMRGIGSIRQDVN
;
A
#
# COMPACT_ATOMS: atom_id res chain seq x y z
N CYS A 1 3.10 -12.95 3.91
CA CYS A 1 1.73 -13.48 4.09
C CYS A 1 1.50 -14.61 3.13
N THR A 2 1.04 -15.74 3.63
CA THR A 2 0.55 -16.82 2.77
C THR A 2 -0.87 -16.43 2.38
N PRO A 3 -1.21 -16.39 1.08
CA PRO A 3 -2.60 -16.19 0.67
C PRO A 3 -3.46 -17.26 1.32
N ILE A 4 -4.62 -16.85 1.81
CA ILE A 4 -5.58 -17.76 2.45
C ILE A 4 -6.67 -18.06 1.44
N GLU A 5 -7.02 -19.32 1.28
CA GLU A 5 -8.11 -19.76 0.43
C GLU A 5 -9.46 -19.35 1.04
N GLU A 6 -10.50 -19.15 0.23
CA GLU A 6 -11.78 -18.62 0.70
C GLU A 6 -12.47 -19.53 1.75
N ASP A 7 -12.24 -20.82 1.73
CA ASP A 7 -12.76 -21.81 2.68
C ASP A 7 -12.03 -21.79 4.03
N GLU A 8 -10.87 -21.13 4.13
CA GLU A 8 -10.12 -20.98 5.37
C GLU A 8 -10.52 -19.76 6.20
N PHE A 9 -11.40 -18.89 5.71
CA PHE A 9 -11.88 -17.75 6.49
C PHE A 9 -12.74 -18.18 7.66
N SER A 10 -12.29 -17.85 8.86
CA SER A 10 -12.96 -18.24 10.10
C SER A 10 -13.92 -17.17 10.64
N ARG A 11 -13.79 -15.93 10.21
CA ARG A 11 -14.59 -14.80 10.66
C ARG A 11 -15.00 -13.91 9.48
N LYS A 12 -16.26 -13.46 9.55
CA LYS A 12 -16.84 -12.54 8.57
C LYS A 12 -17.60 -11.46 9.32
N PHE A 13 -17.35 -10.19 8.95
CA PHE A 13 -18.10 -9.07 9.49
C PHE A 13 -18.34 -8.04 8.38
N SER A 14 -19.26 -7.10 8.61
CA SER A 14 -19.59 -6.08 7.62
C SER A 14 -19.66 -4.69 8.24
N ARG A 15 -19.31 -3.69 7.43
CA ARG A 15 -19.42 -2.28 7.79
C ARG A 15 -20.00 -1.48 6.62
N ARG A 16 -20.61 -0.35 6.92
CA ARG A 16 -20.98 0.65 5.93
C ARG A 16 -19.87 1.68 5.84
N LEU A 17 -19.55 2.08 4.62
CA LEU A 17 -18.62 3.20 4.41
C LEU A 17 -19.15 4.45 5.09
N ARG A 18 -18.30 5.09 5.88
CA ARG A 18 -18.55 6.38 6.50
C ARG A 18 -17.43 7.33 6.08
N ALA A 19 -17.80 8.50 5.59
CA ALA A 19 -16.83 9.56 5.34
C ALA A 19 -16.28 10.05 6.68
N ALA A 20 -15.00 9.79 6.94
CA ALA A 20 -14.32 10.25 8.14
C ALA A 20 -13.91 11.72 8.00
N LYS A 21 -13.95 12.47 9.11
CA LYS A 21 -13.39 13.82 9.18
C LYS A 21 -11.88 13.76 9.32
N SER A 22 -11.18 14.65 8.62
CA SER A 22 -9.75 14.91 8.85
C SER A 22 -9.53 15.53 10.24
N GLU A 23 -8.27 15.64 10.66
CA GLU A 23 -7.89 16.36 11.90
C GLU A 23 -8.37 17.82 11.90
N LEU A 24 -8.52 18.42 10.73
CA LEU A 24 -9.04 19.78 10.56
C LEU A 24 -10.59 19.83 10.54
N GLY A 25 -11.26 18.72 10.82
CA GLY A 25 -12.73 18.63 10.85
C GLY A 25 -13.40 18.63 9.47
N LYS A 26 -12.62 18.65 8.38
CA LYS A 26 -13.14 18.61 7.01
C LYS A 26 -13.32 17.19 6.54
N ILE A 27 -14.36 16.96 5.74
CA ILE A 27 -14.59 15.69 5.06
C ILE A 27 -14.07 15.82 3.62
N ASP A 28 -13.30 14.85 3.17
CA ASP A 28 -12.87 14.76 1.78
C ASP A 28 -14.09 14.61 0.86
N PRO A 29 -14.25 15.44 -0.18
CA PRO A 29 -15.42 15.38 -1.08
C PRO A 29 -15.59 14.03 -1.78
N ALA A 30 -14.50 13.35 -2.15
CA ALA A 30 -14.55 12.03 -2.78
C ALA A 30 -15.00 10.96 -1.79
N ALA A 31 -14.54 11.03 -0.53
CA ALA A 31 -14.99 10.15 0.55
C ALA A 31 -16.49 10.34 0.84
N LEU A 32 -16.95 11.59 0.85
CA LEU A 32 -18.36 11.92 1.01
C LEU A 32 -19.19 11.32 -0.13
N PHE A 33 -18.77 11.53 -1.38
CA PHE A 33 -19.44 11.00 -2.56
C PHE A 33 -19.48 9.46 -2.55
N GLU A 34 -18.38 8.78 -2.23
CA GLU A 34 -18.34 7.32 -2.17
C GLU A 34 -19.28 6.79 -1.06
N SER A 35 -19.37 7.48 0.07
CA SER A 35 -20.29 7.09 1.16
C SER A 35 -21.77 7.16 0.77
N THR A 36 -22.13 8.01 -0.21
CA THR A 36 -23.53 8.10 -0.71
C THR A 36 -23.97 6.87 -1.51
N LYS A 37 -23.02 6.07 -2.04
CA LYS A 37 -23.31 4.84 -2.78
C LYS A 37 -23.89 3.73 -1.91
N SER A 38 -23.93 3.92 -0.59
CA SER A 38 -24.52 3.00 0.40
C SER A 38 -24.03 1.55 0.28
N LYS A 39 -22.80 1.34 -0.20
CA LYS A 39 -22.21 0.00 -0.28
C LYS A 39 -21.95 -0.57 1.11
N THR A 40 -22.27 -1.84 1.26
CA THR A 40 -21.87 -2.65 2.43
C THR A 40 -20.53 -3.31 2.14
N ILE A 41 -19.54 -3.03 2.97
CA ILE A 41 -18.23 -3.66 2.87
C ILE A 41 -18.21 -4.89 3.77
N VAL A 42 -17.85 -6.02 3.21
CA VAL A 42 -17.75 -7.31 3.89
C VAL A 42 -16.29 -7.70 3.99
N TYR A 43 -15.84 -7.98 5.20
CA TYR A 43 -14.46 -8.39 5.47
C TYR A 43 -14.43 -9.86 5.88
N TYR A 44 -13.42 -10.55 5.34
CA TYR A 44 -13.06 -11.91 5.71
C TYR A 44 -11.73 -11.90 6.46
N ALA A 45 -11.74 -12.45 7.66
CA ALA A 45 -10.59 -12.53 8.54
C ALA A 45 -10.23 -13.99 8.87
N ASN A 46 -8.94 -14.21 9.13
CA ASN A 46 -8.43 -15.48 9.61
C ASN A 46 -7.37 -15.22 10.69
N PRO A 47 -7.46 -15.83 11.88
CA PRO A 47 -6.51 -15.58 12.97
C PRO A 47 -5.06 -15.98 12.66
N LYS A 48 -4.81 -16.71 11.55
CA LYS A 48 -3.45 -17.00 11.08
C LYS A 48 -2.80 -15.80 10.36
N SER A 49 -3.59 -14.83 9.91
CA SER A 49 -3.14 -13.72 9.06
C SER A 49 -3.62 -12.34 9.47
N SER A 50 -4.58 -12.25 10.36
CA SER A 50 -5.14 -11.00 10.88
C SER A 50 -5.45 -11.11 12.36
N CYS A 51 -5.35 -9.98 13.06
CA CYS A 51 -5.72 -9.85 14.47
C CYS A 51 -6.75 -8.71 14.63
N LEU A 52 -7.03 -8.32 15.86
CA LEU A 52 -8.01 -7.27 16.16
C LEU A 52 -7.60 -5.89 15.60
N VAL A 53 -6.31 -5.65 15.35
CA VAL A 53 -5.83 -4.42 14.70
C VAL A 53 -6.37 -4.30 13.28
N GLU A 54 -6.27 -5.36 12.47
CA GLU A 54 -6.79 -5.38 11.10
C GLU A 54 -8.32 -5.33 11.06
N GLU A 55 -8.97 -5.70 12.17
CA GLU A 55 -10.41 -5.59 12.31
C GLU A 55 -10.87 -4.22 12.85
N ASP A 56 -9.93 -3.29 13.13
CA ASP A 56 -10.18 -1.98 13.73
C ASP A 56 -10.83 -2.06 15.12
N GLU A 57 -10.47 -3.07 15.89
CA GLU A 57 -10.92 -3.28 17.27
C GLU A 57 -9.81 -2.98 18.30
N GLU A 58 -8.57 -2.78 17.83
CA GLU A 58 -7.42 -2.38 18.64
C GLU A 58 -6.61 -1.29 17.92
N PRO A 59 -5.87 -0.44 18.67
CA PRO A 59 -4.97 0.55 18.08
C PRO A 59 -3.87 -0.09 17.24
N PRO A 60 -3.35 0.62 16.21
CA PRO A 60 -2.26 0.13 15.38
C PRO A 60 -0.99 -0.18 16.19
N HIS A 61 -0.27 -1.22 15.79
CA HIS A 61 1.06 -1.53 16.33
C HIS A 61 2.07 -0.42 16.04
N ALA A 62 3.19 -0.43 16.77
CA ALA A 62 4.35 0.40 16.43
C ALA A 62 4.83 0.09 15.00
N LEU A 63 5.51 1.07 14.39
CA LEU A 63 6.11 0.88 13.07
C LEU A 63 7.12 -0.27 13.11
N ASP A 64 6.99 -1.19 12.17
CA ASP A 64 7.90 -2.33 12.01
C ASP A 64 9.32 -1.84 11.66
N ILE A 65 10.29 -2.19 12.52
CA ILE A 65 11.68 -1.75 12.39
C ILE A 65 12.36 -2.37 11.16
N ASP A 66 12.05 -3.62 10.84
CA ASP A 66 12.63 -4.29 9.68
C ASP A 66 12.09 -3.67 8.40
N ALA A 67 10.79 -3.39 8.33
CA ALA A 67 10.20 -2.68 7.20
C ALA A 67 10.82 -1.29 7.00
N LYS A 68 11.02 -0.53 8.08
CA LYS A 68 11.72 0.75 8.03
C LYS A 68 13.14 0.59 7.48
N ASN A 69 13.90 -0.37 7.98
CA ASN A 69 15.28 -0.60 7.53
C ASN A 69 15.36 -1.03 6.06
N ILE A 70 14.38 -1.79 5.58
CA ILE A 70 14.28 -2.15 4.16
C ILE A 70 13.99 -0.91 3.31
N ALA A 71 13.06 -0.06 3.73
CA ALA A 71 12.77 1.19 3.03
C ALA A 71 14.00 2.12 2.96
N LEU A 72 14.76 2.23 4.05
CA LEU A 72 16.02 3.00 4.08
C LEU A 72 17.08 2.39 3.14
N LEU A 73 17.21 1.06 3.10
CA LEU A 73 18.12 0.37 2.18
C LEU A 73 17.76 0.67 0.72
N ILE A 74 16.47 0.58 0.38
CA ILE A 74 15.99 0.88 -0.98
C ILE A 74 16.24 2.35 -1.32
N SER A 75 15.95 3.27 -0.41
CA SER A 75 16.19 4.71 -0.59
C SER A 75 17.67 5.01 -0.85
N SER A 76 18.57 4.38 -0.10
CA SER A 76 20.02 4.51 -0.31
C SER A 76 20.46 3.94 -1.66
N ALA A 77 19.92 2.80 -2.08
CA ALA A 77 20.23 2.18 -3.37
C ALA A 77 19.77 3.04 -4.55
N LEU A 78 18.68 3.80 -4.38
CA LEU A 78 18.16 4.76 -5.36
C LEU A 78 18.79 6.15 -5.24
N LYS A 79 19.76 6.33 -4.35
CA LYS A 79 20.44 7.61 -4.09
C LYS A 79 19.48 8.73 -3.68
N SER A 80 18.38 8.38 -3.05
CA SER A 80 17.39 9.33 -2.58
C SER A 80 17.83 10.04 -1.31
N THR A 81 17.38 11.27 -1.11
CA THR A 81 17.57 12.02 0.13
C THR A 81 16.63 11.51 1.20
N ILE A 82 17.18 10.88 2.24
CA ILE A 82 16.42 10.30 3.35
C ILE A 82 16.07 11.42 4.34
N PHE A 83 14.83 11.44 4.81
CA PHE A 83 14.39 12.39 5.83
C PHE A 83 14.95 12.02 7.21
N SER A 84 15.32 13.02 8.00
CA SER A 84 15.81 12.84 9.37
C SER A 84 14.72 12.36 10.33
N GLU A 85 13.47 12.67 10.04
CA GLU A 85 12.29 12.27 10.79
C GLU A 85 11.26 11.66 9.87
N ILE A 86 10.67 10.53 10.28
CA ILE A 86 9.63 9.85 9.54
C ILE A 86 8.32 10.01 10.31
N HIS A 87 7.38 10.74 9.70
CA HIS A 87 6.06 10.96 10.27
C HIS A 87 5.05 9.94 9.73
N VAL A 88 4.29 9.34 10.64
CA VAL A 88 3.19 8.44 10.26
C VAL A 88 1.97 9.28 9.93
N MET A 89 1.52 9.20 8.69
CA MET A 89 0.35 9.90 8.18
C MET A 89 -0.82 8.95 7.96
N ARG A 90 -2.04 9.48 8.01
CA ARG A 90 -3.27 8.76 7.68
C ARG A 90 -3.72 9.15 6.26
N LYS A 91 -3.40 8.32 5.28
CA LYS A 91 -3.89 8.48 3.92
C LYS A 91 -5.33 7.99 3.85
N THR A 92 -6.28 8.88 3.54
CA THR A 92 -7.70 8.53 3.46
C THR A 92 -7.96 7.47 2.39
N VAL A 93 -8.68 6.42 2.75
CA VAL A 93 -9.09 5.33 1.86
C VAL A 93 -10.61 5.32 1.76
N ILE A 94 -11.11 5.50 0.54
CA ILE A 94 -12.54 5.75 0.28
C ILE A 94 -13.30 4.53 -0.23
N ASP A 95 -12.61 3.46 -0.58
CA ASP A 95 -13.20 2.27 -1.23
C ASP A 95 -13.55 1.14 -0.25
N GLY A 96 -13.19 1.29 1.02
CA GLY A 96 -13.41 0.29 2.07
C GLY A 96 -12.31 -0.77 2.19
N SER A 97 -11.22 -0.67 1.41
CA SER A 97 -10.12 -1.64 1.47
C SER A 97 -9.34 -1.61 2.80
N ASN A 98 -9.47 -0.55 3.58
CA ASN A 98 -8.95 -0.45 4.94
C ASN A 98 -10.12 -0.34 5.93
N THR A 99 -10.15 -1.19 6.93
CA THR A 99 -11.20 -1.23 7.95
C THR A 99 -11.32 0.06 8.73
N THR A 100 -10.18 0.73 8.98
CA THR A 100 -10.10 2.04 9.66
C THR A 100 -10.56 3.22 8.78
N GLY A 101 -10.65 3.03 7.46
CA GLY A 101 -10.82 4.12 6.48
C GLY A 101 -9.54 4.90 6.19
N PHE A 102 -8.40 4.48 6.73
CA PHE A 102 -7.08 5.10 6.54
C PHE A 102 -6.02 4.04 6.25
N GLN A 103 -5.05 4.40 5.41
CA GLN A 103 -3.83 3.65 5.20
C GLN A 103 -2.67 4.40 5.85
N ARG A 104 -1.94 3.76 6.76
CA ARG A 104 -0.74 4.37 7.33
C ARG A 104 0.31 4.51 6.24
N THR A 105 0.81 5.72 6.06
CA THR A 105 1.77 6.08 5.02
C THR A 105 2.85 6.97 5.61
N MET A 106 4.09 6.63 5.37
CA MET A 106 5.26 7.34 5.87
C MET A 106 6.15 7.73 4.70
N LEU A 107 6.37 9.03 4.50
CA LEU A 107 7.34 9.50 3.52
C LEU A 107 8.76 9.30 4.10
N VAL A 108 9.54 8.44 3.45
CA VAL A 108 10.87 8.03 3.92
C VAL A 108 11.98 8.82 3.23
N ALA A 109 11.85 9.03 1.92
CA ALA A 109 12.85 9.72 1.13
C ALA A 109 12.23 10.38 -0.09
N GLN A 110 12.98 11.32 -0.68
CA GLN A 110 12.62 11.98 -1.94
C GLN A 110 13.83 12.14 -2.84
N GLY A 111 13.56 12.38 -4.13
CA GLY A 111 14.60 12.50 -5.14
C GLY A 111 15.39 11.20 -5.33
N GLY A 112 16.51 11.29 -5.99
CA GLY A 112 17.31 10.13 -6.39
C GLY A 112 17.05 9.70 -7.81
N HIS A 113 17.68 8.61 -8.23
CA HIS A 113 17.59 8.16 -9.62
C HIS A 113 18.02 6.71 -9.80
N ILE A 114 17.65 6.14 -10.93
CA ILE A 114 18.21 4.90 -11.47
C ILE A 114 18.75 5.15 -12.88
N GLN A 115 19.70 4.32 -13.31
CA GLN A 115 20.19 4.32 -14.69
C GLN A 115 19.53 3.18 -15.47
N VAL A 116 18.94 3.51 -16.62
CA VAL A 116 18.29 2.55 -17.50
C VAL A 116 18.70 2.86 -18.95
N ASP A 117 19.37 1.93 -19.61
CA ASP A 117 19.87 2.07 -20.99
C ASP A 117 20.65 3.39 -21.23
N GLY A 118 21.50 3.78 -20.26
CA GLY A 118 22.30 4.99 -20.31
C GLY A 118 21.54 6.30 -20.04
N LYS A 119 20.24 6.23 -19.75
CA LYS A 119 19.42 7.37 -19.36
C LYS A 119 19.17 7.36 -17.86
N GLU A 120 19.12 8.54 -17.27
CA GLU A 120 18.74 8.73 -15.89
C GLU A 120 17.21 8.82 -15.76
N VAL A 121 16.65 8.07 -14.83
CA VAL A 121 15.22 8.12 -14.48
C VAL A 121 15.12 8.57 -13.04
N GLY A 122 14.48 9.71 -12.81
CA GLY A 122 14.35 10.32 -11.51
C GLY A 122 13.35 9.57 -10.60
N VAL A 123 13.61 9.63 -9.30
CA VAL A 123 12.70 9.16 -8.26
C VAL A 123 12.06 10.36 -7.58
N GLN A 124 10.75 10.43 -7.60
CA GLN A 124 10.01 11.52 -6.97
C GLN A 124 9.96 11.33 -5.45
N SER A 125 9.53 10.16 -5.00
CA SER A 125 9.37 9.86 -3.58
C SER A 125 9.44 8.37 -3.29
N ILE A 126 9.79 8.05 -2.04
CA ILE A 126 9.74 6.69 -1.51
C ILE A 126 8.94 6.72 -0.21
N CYS A 127 7.84 5.99 -0.19
CA CYS A 127 6.97 5.84 0.97
C CYS A 127 7.04 4.41 1.52
N LEU A 128 7.00 4.29 2.84
CA LEU A 128 6.66 3.05 3.51
C LEU A 128 5.18 3.12 3.87
N GLU A 129 4.42 2.15 3.42
CA GLU A 129 2.97 2.07 3.63
C GLU A 129 2.60 0.74 4.29
N GLU A 130 1.39 0.66 4.81
CA GLU A 130 0.73 -0.60 5.14
C GLU A 130 -0.23 -0.96 4.01
N ASP A 131 -0.12 -2.19 3.48
CA ASP A 131 -0.96 -2.61 2.34
C ASP A 131 -2.44 -2.63 2.73
N ALA A 132 -3.30 -2.47 1.75
CA ALA A 132 -4.75 -2.53 1.90
C ALA A 132 -5.27 -3.97 1.83
N GLY A 133 -6.48 -4.21 2.30
CA GLY A 133 -7.19 -5.48 2.15
C GLY A 133 -7.27 -5.89 0.67
N LYS A 134 -7.23 -7.19 0.43
CA LYS A 134 -7.32 -7.75 -0.92
C LYS A 134 -8.79 -7.78 -1.37
N LEU A 135 -9.11 -7.10 -2.47
CA LEU A 135 -10.43 -7.21 -3.08
C LEU A 135 -10.66 -8.64 -3.59
N ILE A 136 -11.72 -9.28 -3.10
CA ILE A 136 -12.16 -10.60 -3.55
C ILE A 136 -13.19 -10.44 -4.67
N LYS A 137 -14.24 -9.63 -4.43
CA LYS A 137 -15.28 -9.35 -5.41
C LYS A 137 -16.02 -8.05 -5.10
N ASP A 138 -16.64 -7.46 -6.12
CA ASP A 138 -17.54 -6.30 -6.03
C ASP A 138 -18.85 -6.66 -6.74
N GLU A 139 -19.92 -6.86 -5.99
CA GLU A 139 -21.21 -7.33 -6.49
C GLU A 139 -22.37 -6.47 -5.97
N GLY A 140 -23.04 -5.77 -6.85
CA GLY A 140 -24.18 -4.91 -6.52
C GLY A 140 -23.84 -3.90 -5.41
N ASN A 141 -24.53 -3.99 -4.28
CA ASN A 141 -24.30 -3.12 -3.12
C ASN A 141 -23.28 -3.67 -2.12
N HIS A 142 -22.56 -4.75 -2.45
CA HIS A 142 -21.61 -5.38 -1.56
C HIS A 142 -20.22 -5.39 -2.20
N ARG A 143 -19.20 -5.12 -1.38
CA ARG A 143 -17.80 -5.25 -1.75
C ARG A 143 -17.09 -6.10 -0.71
N PHE A 144 -16.31 -7.08 -1.14
CA PHE A 144 -15.74 -8.11 -0.28
C PHE A 144 -14.23 -7.99 -0.28
N PHE A 145 -13.65 -7.89 0.91
CA PHE A 145 -12.20 -7.85 1.11
C PHE A 145 -11.73 -8.97 2.01
N SER A 146 -10.55 -9.52 1.71
CA SER A 146 -9.79 -10.35 2.64
C SER A 146 -8.78 -9.50 3.40
N LEU A 147 -8.64 -9.74 4.70
CA LEU A 147 -7.71 -9.01 5.58
C LEU A 147 -6.32 -9.65 5.65
N ASP A 148 -6.06 -10.73 4.94
CA ASP A 148 -4.78 -11.45 4.93
C ASP A 148 -3.58 -10.62 4.45
N ARG A 149 -3.84 -9.54 3.73
CA ARG A 149 -2.83 -8.61 3.23
C ARG A 149 -2.84 -7.27 3.96
N LEU A 150 -3.92 -6.91 4.63
CA LEU A 150 -4.05 -5.63 5.32
C LEU A 150 -2.94 -5.47 6.36
N GLY A 151 -2.30 -4.31 6.36
CA GLY A 151 -1.23 -3.98 7.30
C GLY A 151 0.15 -4.53 6.94
N VAL A 152 0.27 -5.36 5.89
CA VAL A 152 1.58 -5.84 5.43
C VAL A 152 2.42 -4.65 4.94
N PRO A 153 3.69 -4.52 5.38
CA PRO A 153 4.55 -3.43 4.93
C PRO A 153 4.73 -3.42 3.40
N LEU A 154 4.55 -2.26 2.81
CA LEU A 154 4.66 -1.99 1.38
C LEU A 154 5.58 -0.81 1.15
N VAL A 155 6.61 -0.94 0.32
CA VAL A 155 7.43 0.19 -0.13
C VAL A 155 6.93 0.66 -1.49
N GLU A 156 6.40 1.89 -1.53
CA GLU A 156 5.99 2.57 -2.76
C GLU A 156 7.14 3.44 -3.27
N ILE A 157 7.50 3.28 -4.53
CA ILE A 157 8.50 4.09 -5.23
C ILE A 157 7.78 4.82 -6.36
N ALA A 158 7.62 6.12 -6.24
CA ALA A 158 7.10 6.97 -7.30
C ALA A 158 8.26 7.52 -8.14
N LEU A 159 8.16 7.37 -9.45
CA LEU A 159 9.13 7.94 -10.38
C LEU A 159 8.65 9.30 -10.89
N ASP A 160 9.60 10.11 -11.36
CA ASP A 160 9.27 11.29 -12.15
C ASP A 160 8.60 10.88 -13.47
N PRO A 161 7.81 11.77 -14.09
CA PRO A 161 7.26 11.52 -15.43
C PRO A 161 8.36 11.13 -16.41
N VAL A 162 8.16 10.06 -17.16
CA VAL A 162 9.13 9.51 -18.08
C VAL A 162 8.66 9.66 -19.51
N GLU A 163 9.50 10.25 -20.35
CA GLU A 163 9.29 10.27 -21.79
C GLU A 163 10.04 9.10 -22.45
N GLY A 164 9.32 8.27 -23.18
CA GLY A 164 9.92 7.13 -23.88
C GLY A 164 8.88 6.22 -24.54
N ASP A 165 9.39 5.25 -25.29
CA ASP A 165 8.56 4.22 -25.88
C ASP A 165 8.18 3.14 -24.83
N PRO A 166 7.21 2.28 -25.16
CA PRO A 166 6.78 1.21 -24.22
C PRO A 166 7.92 0.26 -23.83
N LYS A 167 8.93 0.09 -24.68
CA LYS A 167 10.10 -0.74 -24.38
C LYS A 167 10.91 -0.12 -23.25
N PHE A 168 11.17 1.18 -23.31
CA PHE A 168 11.91 1.89 -22.28
C PHE A 168 11.20 1.84 -20.92
N VAL A 169 9.86 2.02 -20.89
CA VAL A 169 9.05 1.88 -19.67
C VAL A 169 9.16 0.47 -19.09
N LYS A 170 9.10 -0.56 -19.94
CA LYS A 170 9.33 -1.95 -19.52
C LYS A 170 10.75 -2.14 -18.91
N ASP A 171 11.77 -1.56 -19.50
CA ASP A 171 13.16 -1.71 -19.04
C ASP A 171 13.38 -1.00 -17.69
N ILE A 172 12.69 0.13 -17.45
CA ILE A 172 12.60 0.77 -16.12
C ILE A 172 12.00 -0.19 -15.09
N ALA A 173 10.84 -0.75 -15.41
CA ALA A 173 10.12 -1.68 -14.55
C ALA A 173 10.98 -2.91 -14.19
N LEU A 174 11.67 -3.47 -15.17
CA LEU A 174 12.57 -4.60 -14.97
C LEU A 174 13.80 -4.23 -14.10
N THR A 175 14.34 -3.03 -14.30
CA THR A 175 15.50 -2.55 -13.55
C THR A 175 15.16 -2.35 -12.08
N LEU A 176 14.05 -1.69 -11.77
CA LEU A 176 13.55 -1.56 -10.41
C LEU A 176 13.26 -2.93 -9.78
N GLY A 177 12.57 -3.80 -10.49
CA GLY A 177 12.27 -5.14 -9.99
C GLY A 177 13.54 -5.97 -9.72
N ARG A 178 14.62 -5.79 -10.49
CA ARG A 178 15.92 -6.43 -10.24
C ARG A 178 16.58 -5.84 -9.00
N LEU A 179 16.62 -4.51 -8.87
CA LEU A 179 17.17 -3.81 -7.71
C LEU A 179 16.50 -4.31 -6.42
N LEU A 180 15.17 -4.34 -6.38
CA LEU A 180 14.43 -4.83 -5.22
C LEU A 180 14.78 -6.29 -4.89
N ARG A 181 14.83 -7.16 -5.89
CA ARG A 181 15.15 -8.59 -5.68
C ARG A 181 16.58 -8.83 -5.22
N VAL A 182 17.55 -8.00 -5.65
CA VAL A 182 18.95 -8.11 -5.21
C VAL A 182 19.09 -7.83 -3.72
N THR A 183 18.24 -7.02 -3.11
CA THR A 183 18.25 -6.78 -1.65
C THR A 183 18.01 -8.06 -0.85
N LYS A 184 17.33 -9.06 -1.43
CA LYS A 184 16.86 -10.30 -0.77
C LYS A 184 15.93 -10.04 0.42
N LYS A 185 15.42 -8.83 0.56
CA LYS A 185 14.58 -8.39 1.69
C LYS A 185 13.11 -8.21 1.31
N VAL A 186 12.79 -8.24 0.01
CA VAL A 186 11.41 -8.15 -0.48
C VAL A 186 10.83 -9.55 -0.71
N MET A 187 9.52 -9.66 -0.57
CA MET A 187 8.80 -10.90 -0.86
C MET A 187 8.97 -11.31 -2.33
N ARG A 188 8.94 -12.61 -2.57
CA ARG A 188 9.00 -13.21 -3.91
C ARG A 188 7.68 -13.89 -4.22
N GLY A 189 7.35 -13.94 -5.49
CA GLY A 189 6.16 -14.59 -6.01
C GLY A 189 5.30 -13.64 -6.85
N ILE A 190 4.28 -14.18 -7.47
CA ILE A 190 3.34 -13.41 -8.29
C ILE A 190 2.57 -12.44 -7.37
N GLY A 191 2.49 -11.16 -7.77
CA GLY A 191 1.79 -10.12 -7.02
C GLY A 191 2.55 -9.51 -5.84
N SER A 192 3.81 -9.95 -5.56
CA SER A 192 4.64 -9.34 -4.51
C SER A 192 5.24 -7.99 -4.92
N ILE A 193 5.48 -7.78 -6.21
CA ILE A 193 5.89 -6.50 -6.79
C ILE A 193 4.79 -6.11 -7.78
N ARG A 194 4.18 -4.96 -7.55
CA ARG A 194 3.15 -4.37 -8.42
C ARG A 194 3.73 -3.11 -9.06
N GLN A 195 3.34 -2.84 -10.28
CA GLN A 195 3.81 -1.68 -11.04
C GLN A 195 2.63 -1.09 -11.79
N ASP A 196 2.29 0.14 -11.44
CA ASP A 196 1.25 0.91 -12.09
C ASP A 196 1.92 1.86 -13.09
N VAL A 197 1.41 1.86 -14.31
CA VAL A 197 1.88 2.72 -15.41
C VAL A 197 0.71 3.59 -15.84
N ASN A 198 0.85 4.89 -15.64
CA ASN A 198 -0.15 5.91 -16.00
C ASN A 198 0.38 6.81 -17.12
#